data_738f4fde3197243303485b90ee05f6d1
#
_entry.id   738f4fde3197243303485b90ee05f6d1
#
_cell.length_a   1.000
_cell.length_b   1.000
_cell.length_c   1.000
_cell.angle_alpha   90.00
_cell.angle_beta   90.00
_cell.angle_gamma   90.00
#
_symmetry.space_group_name_H-M   'P 1'
#
loop_
_entity.id
_entity.type
_entity.pdbx_description
1 polymer ?
#
loop_
_entity_poly.entity_id
_entity_poly.type
_entity_poly.pdbx_seq_one_letter_code
_entity_poly.pdbx_strand_id
1 'polypeptide(L)'
;MCRTHFLTGAYRHLEFISGQIQEPEFHTQQGESASHFLEECMREATNIACAAEALNNLERAQLLDILLWASDLYARLRRGARVRACIPILVRSEDADKPWEEKTETLQLSVHGFCFLCRHELHTGDVLTCVRLDKGRRLGGRVAWTRSKDSGETEAGVEFVTDEDFWEMAASVAAPLLPSKRR
;
A
#
# COMPACT_ATOMS: atom_id res chain seq x y z
N MET A 1 -14.77 14.01 -13.82
CA MET A 1 -15.63 14.17 -12.63
C MET A 1 -15.61 15.64 -12.20
N CYS A 2 -16.74 16.24 -11.81
CA CYS A 2 -16.71 17.67 -11.40
C CYS A 2 -16.07 17.76 -10.00
N ARG A 3 -15.11 18.69 -9.82
CA ARG A 3 -14.35 18.91 -8.56
C ARG A 3 -15.23 19.05 -7.34
N THR A 4 -16.30 19.84 -7.42
CA THR A 4 -17.24 20.05 -6.32
C THR A 4 -17.99 18.76 -5.94
N HIS A 5 -18.35 17.93 -6.89
CA HIS A 5 -18.99 16.63 -6.66
C HIS A 5 -18.06 15.65 -5.95
N PHE A 6 -16.78 15.65 -6.33
CA PHE A 6 -15.78 14.81 -5.65
C PHE A 6 -15.60 15.24 -4.19
N LEU A 7 -15.36 16.53 -3.91
CA LEU A 7 -15.14 17.02 -2.54
C LEU A 7 -16.31 16.69 -1.62
N THR A 8 -17.54 16.92 -2.08
CA THR A 8 -18.75 16.64 -1.27
C THR A 8 -18.98 15.13 -1.09
N GLY A 9 -18.77 14.35 -2.13
CA GLY A 9 -18.99 12.90 -2.10
C GLY A 9 -17.95 12.19 -1.23
N ALA A 10 -16.67 12.54 -1.38
CA ALA A 10 -15.57 11.98 -0.60
C ALA A 10 -15.75 12.28 0.89
N TYR A 11 -16.12 13.52 1.25
CA TYR A 11 -16.32 13.92 2.64
C TYR A 11 -17.40 13.07 3.33
N ARG A 12 -18.57 12.92 2.72
CA ARG A 12 -19.66 12.10 3.27
C ARG A 12 -19.30 10.64 3.43
N HIS A 13 -18.54 10.10 2.48
CA HIS A 13 -18.13 8.69 2.54
C HIS A 13 -17.05 8.44 3.58
N LEU A 14 -16.13 9.41 3.79
CA LEU A 14 -15.17 9.37 4.87
C LEU A 14 -15.81 9.41 6.26
N GLU A 15 -16.85 10.22 6.46
CA GLU A 15 -17.64 10.21 7.69
C GLU A 15 -18.27 8.84 7.95
N PHE A 16 -18.85 8.22 6.93
CA PHE A 16 -19.44 6.89 7.02
C PHE A 16 -18.42 5.82 7.41
N ILE A 17 -17.27 5.79 6.72
CA ILE A 17 -16.17 4.85 7.02
C ILE A 17 -15.63 5.07 8.43
N SER A 18 -15.44 6.33 8.85
CA SER A 18 -14.96 6.67 10.19
C SER A 18 -15.86 6.13 11.29
N GLY A 19 -17.19 6.16 11.08
CA GLY A 19 -18.16 5.58 12.02
C GLY A 19 -18.06 4.06 12.10
N GLN A 20 -17.82 3.38 10.98
CA GLN A 20 -17.76 1.92 10.93
C GLN A 20 -16.45 1.33 11.48
N ILE A 21 -15.32 2.02 11.35
CA ILE A 21 -14.02 1.55 11.86
C ILE A 21 -13.98 1.44 13.39
N GLN A 22 -14.93 2.09 14.08
CA GLN A 22 -15.05 2.00 15.54
C GLN A 22 -15.72 0.70 16.02
N GLU A 23 -16.33 -0.08 15.11
CA GLU A 23 -16.96 -1.35 15.45
C GLU A 23 -15.97 -2.52 15.35
N PRO A 24 -15.93 -3.45 16.34
CA PRO A 24 -14.93 -4.54 16.38
C PRO A 24 -15.13 -5.62 15.30
N GLU A 25 -16.17 -5.53 14.47
CA GLU A 25 -16.54 -6.52 13.44
C GLU A 25 -16.33 -6.01 11.99
N PHE A 26 -15.36 -5.15 11.74
CA PHE A 26 -15.07 -4.69 10.38
C PHE A 26 -14.47 -5.86 9.57
N HIS A 27 -15.33 -6.57 8.82
CA HIS A 27 -14.94 -7.75 8.04
C HIS A 27 -13.86 -7.44 7.01
N THR A 28 -12.92 -8.36 6.82
CA THR A 28 -11.73 -8.24 5.97
C THR A 28 -12.03 -7.73 4.55
N GLN A 29 -13.11 -8.19 3.91
CA GLN A 29 -13.53 -7.74 2.57
C GLN A 29 -13.98 -6.26 2.53
N GLN A 30 -14.65 -5.80 3.57
CA GLN A 30 -15.05 -4.38 3.68
C GLN A 30 -13.84 -3.49 3.95
N GLY A 31 -12.85 -3.98 4.70
CA GLY A 31 -11.60 -3.28 4.96
C GLY A 31 -10.75 -3.09 3.71
N GLU A 32 -10.68 -4.08 2.81
CA GLU A 32 -9.97 -3.97 1.53
C GLU A 32 -10.63 -2.96 0.59
N SER A 33 -11.96 -3.00 0.49
CA SER A 33 -12.73 -2.02 -0.29
C SER A 33 -12.56 -0.59 0.26
N ALA A 34 -12.58 -0.43 1.59
CA ALA A 34 -12.36 0.85 2.24
C ALA A 34 -10.93 1.37 2.03
N SER A 35 -9.91 0.50 2.12
CA SER A 35 -8.51 0.88 1.86
C SER A 35 -8.32 1.38 0.43
N HIS A 36 -8.89 0.69 -0.55
CA HIS A 36 -8.83 1.09 -1.96
C HIS A 36 -9.51 2.45 -2.17
N PHE A 37 -10.69 2.64 -1.60
CA PHE A 37 -11.40 3.91 -1.67
C PHE A 37 -10.59 5.06 -1.06
N LEU A 38 -9.95 4.85 0.10
CA LEU A 38 -9.12 5.86 0.75
C LEU A 38 -7.88 6.22 -0.08
N GLU A 39 -7.24 5.22 -0.72
CA GLU A 39 -6.13 5.46 -1.65
C GLU A 39 -6.57 6.30 -2.85
N GLU A 40 -7.74 6.01 -3.39
CA GLU A 40 -8.30 6.77 -4.51
C GLU A 40 -8.64 8.21 -4.11
N CYS A 41 -9.24 8.41 -2.92
CA CYS A 41 -9.49 9.74 -2.37
C CYS A 41 -8.20 10.56 -2.20
N MET A 42 -7.15 9.97 -1.64
CA MET A 42 -5.84 10.63 -1.47
C MET A 42 -5.21 10.98 -2.82
N ARG A 43 -5.27 10.07 -3.79
CA ARG A 43 -4.73 10.30 -5.13
C ARG A 43 -5.46 11.44 -5.83
N GLU A 44 -6.79 11.42 -5.83
CA GLU A 44 -7.58 12.45 -6.50
C GLU A 44 -7.45 13.81 -5.82
N ALA A 45 -7.44 13.83 -4.48
CA ALA A 45 -7.19 15.04 -3.72
C ALA A 45 -5.80 15.64 -4.04
N THR A 46 -4.78 14.79 -4.19
CA THR A 46 -3.43 15.23 -4.59
C THR A 46 -3.43 15.77 -6.02
N ASN A 47 -4.11 15.11 -6.96
CA ASN A 47 -4.23 15.58 -8.33
C ASN A 47 -4.91 16.94 -8.40
N ILE A 48 -6.00 17.14 -7.65
CA ILE A 48 -6.69 18.44 -7.54
C ILE A 48 -5.74 19.50 -6.98
N ALA A 49 -4.98 19.18 -5.92
CA ALA A 49 -4.04 20.11 -5.31
C ALA A 49 -2.91 20.52 -6.29
N CYS A 50 -2.42 19.57 -7.10
CA CYS A 50 -1.35 19.82 -8.07
C CYS A 50 -1.84 20.58 -9.33
N ALA A 51 -3.09 20.33 -9.76
CA ALA A 51 -3.67 20.93 -10.97
C ALA A 51 -4.30 22.32 -10.73
N ALA A 52 -4.37 22.78 -9.48
CA ALA A 52 -5.21 23.90 -9.12
C ALA A 52 -4.54 25.26 -9.39
N GLU A 53 -4.87 25.89 -10.47
CA GLU A 53 -4.57 27.30 -10.70
C GLU A 53 -5.33 28.26 -9.78
N ALA A 54 -6.48 27.89 -9.24
CA ALA A 54 -7.27 28.73 -8.32
C ALA A 54 -8.25 27.90 -7.45
N LEU A 55 -7.77 27.34 -6.35
CA LEU A 55 -8.65 26.89 -5.27
C LEU A 55 -9.03 28.07 -4.40
N ASN A 56 -10.32 28.24 -4.10
CA ASN A 56 -10.75 29.16 -3.06
C ASN A 56 -10.43 28.59 -1.65
N ASN A 57 -10.52 29.43 -0.61
CA ASN A 57 -10.15 29.04 0.75
C ASN A 57 -10.96 27.87 1.30
N LEU A 58 -12.26 27.79 0.94
CA LEU A 58 -13.14 26.68 1.38
C LEU A 58 -12.71 25.37 0.71
N GLU A 59 -12.48 25.38 -0.59
CA GLU A 59 -12.00 24.19 -1.34
C GLU A 59 -10.64 23.70 -0.83
N ARG A 60 -9.74 24.61 -0.48
CA ARG A 60 -8.44 24.27 0.16
C ARG A 60 -8.62 23.59 1.51
N ALA A 61 -9.52 24.13 2.36
CA ALA A 61 -9.80 23.54 3.65
C ALA A 61 -10.40 22.13 3.50
N GLN A 62 -11.41 21.97 2.64
CA GLN A 62 -12.02 20.66 2.37
C GLN A 62 -11.01 19.64 1.82
N LEU A 63 -10.11 20.08 0.94
CA LEU A 63 -9.07 19.23 0.39
C LEU A 63 -8.09 18.74 1.44
N LEU A 64 -7.66 19.63 2.34
CA LEU A 64 -6.79 19.28 3.46
C LEU A 64 -7.47 18.32 4.44
N ASP A 65 -8.74 18.53 4.75
CA ASP A 65 -9.53 17.64 5.61
C ASP A 65 -9.64 16.25 4.99
N ILE A 66 -9.94 16.13 3.69
CA ILE A 66 -9.98 14.86 2.98
C ILE A 66 -8.63 14.14 3.07
N LEU A 67 -7.52 14.83 2.81
CA LEU A 67 -6.18 14.24 2.88
C LEU A 67 -5.83 13.75 4.29
N LEU A 68 -6.12 14.55 5.32
CA LEU A 68 -5.86 14.20 6.71
C LEU A 68 -6.71 13.01 7.16
N TRP A 69 -8.01 13.04 6.93
CA TRP A 69 -8.93 11.96 7.31
C TRP A 69 -8.64 10.67 6.57
N ALA A 70 -8.47 10.73 5.24
CA ALA A 70 -8.16 9.55 4.45
C ALA A 70 -6.82 8.93 4.90
N SER A 71 -5.81 9.73 5.19
CA SER A 71 -4.51 9.24 5.69
C SER A 71 -4.64 8.58 7.07
N ASP A 72 -5.38 9.18 8.00
CA ASP A 72 -5.57 8.63 9.35
C ASP A 72 -6.36 7.32 9.31
N LEU A 73 -7.49 7.30 8.59
CA LEU A 73 -8.31 6.09 8.42
C LEU A 73 -7.55 4.98 7.71
N TYR A 74 -6.78 5.31 6.67
CA TYR A 74 -5.96 4.37 5.95
C TYR A 74 -4.86 3.76 6.83
N ALA A 75 -4.24 4.56 7.71
CA ALA A 75 -3.28 4.07 8.68
C ALA A 75 -3.90 3.09 9.69
N ARG A 76 -5.14 3.36 10.13
CA ARG A 76 -5.88 2.48 11.08
C ARG A 76 -6.32 1.16 10.45
N LEU A 77 -6.67 1.14 9.17
CA LEU A 77 -7.06 -0.08 8.45
C LEU A 77 -5.88 -1.00 8.15
N ARG A 78 -4.65 -0.50 8.21
CA ARG A 78 -3.46 -1.32 7.95
C ARG A 78 -3.10 -2.17 9.17
N ARG A 79 -2.86 -3.46 8.93
CA ARG A 79 -2.39 -4.41 9.96
C ARG A 79 -0.98 -4.10 10.48
N GLY A 80 -0.22 -3.19 9.84
CA GLY A 80 1.13 -2.86 10.24
C GLY A 80 1.75 -1.71 9.46
N ALA A 81 2.81 -1.13 10.03
CA ALA A 81 3.58 -0.08 9.39
C ALA A 81 4.21 -0.58 8.08
N ARG A 82 4.20 0.27 7.06
CA ARG A 82 4.90 0.03 5.80
C ARG A 82 6.09 0.98 5.68
N VAL A 83 7.21 0.43 5.23
CA VAL A 83 8.44 1.17 5.02
C VAL A 83 8.80 1.11 3.53
N ARG A 84 9.21 2.23 2.96
CA ARG A 84 9.79 2.23 1.62
C ARG A 84 11.20 1.67 1.72
N ALA A 85 11.44 0.57 1.00
CA ALA A 85 12.76 -0.04 0.92
C ALA A 85 12.90 -0.79 -0.40
N CYS A 86 14.06 -0.63 -1.05
CA CYS A 86 14.43 -1.32 -2.27
C CYS A 86 15.33 -2.50 -1.90
N ILE A 87 14.73 -3.67 -1.72
CA ILE A 87 15.45 -4.93 -1.48
C ILE A 87 15.37 -5.76 -2.75
N PRO A 88 16.51 -6.25 -3.27
CA PRO A 88 16.52 -7.09 -4.46
C PRO A 88 15.89 -8.44 -4.15
N ILE A 89 14.91 -8.83 -4.97
CA ILE A 89 14.14 -10.06 -4.84
C ILE A 89 14.06 -10.80 -6.17
N LEU A 90 13.89 -12.12 -6.09
CA LEU A 90 13.43 -12.95 -7.17
C LEU A 90 12.01 -13.41 -6.84
N VAL A 91 11.06 -13.10 -7.72
CA VAL A 91 9.67 -13.55 -7.60
C VAL A 91 9.43 -14.65 -8.61
N ARG A 92 8.74 -15.72 -8.20
CA ARG A 92 8.36 -16.86 -9.03
C ARG A 92 6.89 -17.14 -8.92
N SER A 93 6.26 -17.47 -10.05
CA SER A 93 4.91 -18.04 -10.06
C SER A 93 4.94 -19.46 -9.53
N GLU A 94 3.96 -19.82 -8.70
CA GLU A 94 3.69 -21.20 -8.30
C GLU A 94 2.68 -21.89 -9.24
N ASP A 95 2.21 -21.19 -10.28
CA ASP A 95 1.34 -21.76 -11.31
C ASP A 95 2.17 -22.66 -12.24
N ALA A 96 1.87 -23.96 -12.20
CA ALA A 96 2.58 -24.96 -12.99
C ALA A 96 2.30 -24.81 -14.51
N ASP A 97 1.15 -24.26 -14.90
CA ASP A 97 0.75 -24.09 -16.30
C ASP A 97 1.38 -22.85 -16.94
N LYS A 98 1.76 -21.87 -16.10
CA LYS A 98 2.40 -20.62 -16.53
C LYS A 98 3.59 -20.27 -15.63
N PRO A 99 4.66 -21.07 -15.64
CA PRO A 99 5.82 -20.80 -14.81
C PRO A 99 6.58 -19.58 -15.34
N TRP A 100 6.89 -18.64 -14.44
CA TRP A 100 7.76 -17.51 -14.73
C TRP A 100 8.56 -17.13 -13.48
N GLU A 101 9.67 -16.47 -13.71
CA GLU A 101 10.45 -15.84 -12.65
C GLU A 101 10.96 -14.46 -13.10
N GLU A 102 11.01 -13.52 -12.18
CA GLU A 102 11.49 -12.17 -12.43
C GLU A 102 12.33 -11.66 -11.26
N LYS A 103 13.49 -11.07 -11.60
CA LYS A 103 14.30 -10.31 -10.64
C LYS A 103 13.81 -8.87 -10.64
N THR A 104 13.44 -8.39 -9.47
CA THR A 104 12.94 -7.03 -9.27
C THR A 104 13.37 -6.52 -7.90
N GLU A 105 12.85 -5.37 -7.50
CA GLU A 105 13.08 -4.77 -6.19
C GLU A 105 11.74 -4.47 -5.52
N THR A 106 11.74 -4.52 -4.20
CA THR A 106 10.58 -4.10 -3.43
C THR A 106 10.42 -2.57 -3.48
N LEU A 107 9.19 -2.09 -3.48
CA LEU A 107 8.84 -0.68 -3.35
C LEU A 107 8.49 -0.30 -1.90
N GLN A 108 7.78 -1.20 -1.24
CA GLN A 108 7.36 -1.08 0.15
C GLN A 108 7.38 -2.44 0.83
N LEU A 109 7.65 -2.42 2.12
CA LEU A 109 7.67 -3.60 3.00
C LEU A 109 6.76 -3.40 4.18
N SER A 110 6.19 -4.49 4.66
CA SER A 110 5.57 -4.61 5.98
C SER A 110 5.93 -5.96 6.58
N VAL A 111 5.65 -6.17 7.86
CA VAL A 111 5.84 -7.48 8.50
C VAL A 111 5.04 -8.58 7.78
N HIS A 112 3.89 -8.22 7.20
CA HIS A 112 2.96 -9.17 6.57
C HIS A 112 3.11 -9.29 5.05
N GLY A 113 4.02 -8.54 4.40
CA GLY A 113 4.15 -8.61 2.94
C GLY A 113 5.00 -7.52 2.32
N PHE A 114 4.89 -7.38 1.00
CA PHE A 114 5.65 -6.40 0.22
C PHE A 114 4.88 -5.95 -1.02
N CYS A 115 5.37 -4.86 -1.62
CA CYS A 115 4.89 -4.36 -2.91
C CYS A 115 6.07 -4.25 -3.87
N PHE A 116 5.85 -4.59 -5.15
CA PHE A 116 6.87 -4.59 -6.20
C PHE A 116 6.27 -4.29 -7.57
N LEU A 117 7.12 -3.99 -8.56
CA LEU A 117 6.73 -3.92 -9.96
C LEU A 117 7.07 -5.22 -10.68
N CYS A 118 6.16 -5.67 -11.54
CA CYS A 118 6.26 -6.88 -12.30
C CYS A 118 5.88 -6.62 -13.77
N ARG A 119 6.59 -7.24 -14.71
CA ARG A 119 6.25 -7.20 -16.15
C ARG A 119 5.22 -8.24 -16.54
N HIS A 120 5.02 -9.25 -15.69
CA HIS A 120 4.01 -10.27 -15.89
C HIS A 120 2.65 -9.77 -15.41
N GLU A 121 1.62 -10.22 -16.10
CA GLU A 121 0.25 -9.99 -15.67
C GLU A 121 -0.03 -10.81 -14.41
N LEU A 122 -0.47 -10.14 -13.36
CA LEU A 122 -0.80 -10.73 -12.07
C LEU A 122 -2.25 -10.46 -11.73
N HIS A 123 -2.86 -11.43 -11.08
CA HIS A 123 -4.23 -11.33 -10.59
C HIS A 123 -4.28 -11.49 -9.07
N THR A 124 -5.25 -10.88 -8.43
CA THR A 124 -5.52 -11.08 -7.01
C THR A 124 -5.80 -12.57 -6.75
N GLY A 125 -5.09 -13.13 -5.78
CA GLY A 125 -5.18 -14.55 -5.43
C GLY A 125 -4.02 -15.40 -5.97
N ASP A 126 -3.25 -14.91 -6.95
CA ASP A 126 -2.09 -15.64 -7.46
C ASP A 126 -1.10 -15.96 -6.34
N VAL A 127 -0.53 -17.16 -6.39
CA VAL A 127 0.45 -17.63 -5.40
C VAL A 127 1.85 -17.47 -5.97
N LEU A 128 2.71 -16.82 -5.19
CA LEU A 128 4.06 -16.49 -5.57
C LEU A 128 5.06 -16.96 -4.51
N THR A 129 6.25 -17.34 -4.93
CA THR A 129 7.41 -17.46 -4.05
C THR A 129 8.30 -16.23 -4.21
N CYS A 130 8.63 -15.57 -3.10
CA CYS A 130 9.60 -14.49 -3.00
C CYS A 130 10.92 -15.01 -2.42
N VAL A 131 12.04 -14.71 -3.07
CA VAL A 131 13.39 -15.02 -2.60
C VAL A 131 14.15 -13.72 -2.43
N ARG A 132 14.62 -13.41 -1.22
CA ARG A 132 15.55 -12.30 -0.95
C ARG A 132 16.92 -12.63 -1.50
N LEU A 133 17.39 -11.84 -2.46
CA LEU A 133 18.69 -12.10 -3.10
C LEU A 133 19.90 -11.75 -2.21
N ASP A 134 19.70 -10.86 -1.23
CA ASP A 134 20.74 -10.46 -0.26
C ASP A 134 21.01 -11.51 0.83
N LYS A 135 19.99 -12.31 1.21
CA LYS A 135 20.09 -13.29 2.30
C LYS A 135 19.70 -14.71 1.92
N GLY A 136 19.23 -14.94 0.71
CA GLY A 136 18.79 -16.25 0.23
C GLY A 136 17.53 -16.79 0.94
N ARG A 137 16.85 -15.99 1.79
CA ARG A 137 15.60 -16.40 2.42
C ARG A 137 14.48 -16.48 1.39
N ARG A 138 13.59 -17.47 1.58
CA ARG A 138 12.47 -17.73 0.70
C ARG A 138 11.18 -17.83 1.49
N LEU A 139 10.10 -17.21 0.98
CA LEU A 139 8.78 -17.26 1.57
C LEU A 139 7.70 -17.21 0.49
N GLY A 140 6.61 -17.97 0.71
CA GLY A 140 5.42 -17.96 -0.13
C GLY A 140 4.51 -16.79 0.24
N GLY A 141 3.86 -16.23 -0.77
CA GLY A 141 2.86 -15.17 -0.58
C GLY A 141 1.74 -15.27 -1.58
N ARG A 142 0.68 -14.53 -1.34
CA ARG A 142 -0.47 -14.40 -2.22
C ARG A 142 -0.62 -12.96 -2.66
N VAL A 143 -0.92 -12.75 -3.93
CA VAL A 143 -1.22 -11.42 -4.46
C VAL A 143 -2.53 -10.94 -3.83
N ALA A 144 -2.44 -9.89 -3.03
CA ALA A 144 -3.60 -9.26 -2.36
C ALA A 144 -4.27 -8.22 -3.26
N TRP A 145 -3.48 -7.51 -4.07
CA TRP A 145 -4.00 -6.51 -5.01
C TRP A 145 -3.01 -6.28 -6.16
N THR A 146 -3.55 -5.79 -7.28
CA THR A 146 -2.75 -5.39 -8.45
C THR A 146 -3.19 -4.02 -8.96
N ARG A 147 -2.28 -3.29 -9.60
CA ARG A 147 -2.53 -2.02 -10.25
C ARG A 147 -1.69 -1.92 -11.51
N SER A 148 -2.34 -1.73 -12.66
CA SER A 148 -1.63 -1.46 -13.91
C SER A 148 -1.03 -0.05 -13.89
N LYS A 149 0.21 0.06 -14.41
CA LYS A 149 0.91 1.33 -14.60
C LYS A 149 0.87 1.73 -16.07
N ASP A 150 1.00 3.03 -16.33
CA ASP A 150 1.09 3.56 -17.69
C ASP A 150 2.34 3.03 -18.45
N SER A 151 3.35 2.56 -17.72
CA SER A 151 4.54 1.90 -18.25
C SER A 151 4.27 0.50 -18.84
N GLY A 152 3.08 -0.06 -18.66
CA GLY A 152 2.75 -1.44 -19.00
C GLY A 152 3.18 -2.47 -17.95
N GLU A 153 3.75 -2.03 -16.84
CA GLU A 153 4.08 -2.87 -15.70
C GLU A 153 2.91 -2.99 -14.74
N THR A 154 2.85 -4.08 -13.99
CA THR A 154 1.90 -4.31 -12.92
C THR A 154 2.56 -4.03 -11.57
N GLU A 155 2.02 -3.10 -10.80
CA GLU A 155 2.34 -2.96 -9.38
C GLU A 155 1.47 -3.95 -8.60
N ALA A 156 2.11 -4.80 -7.81
CA ALA A 156 1.43 -5.83 -7.03
C ALA A 156 1.80 -5.76 -5.55
N GLY A 157 0.80 -5.91 -4.69
CA GLY A 157 0.97 -6.13 -3.26
C GLY A 157 0.79 -7.60 -2.93
N VAL A 158 1.77 -8.16 -2.23
CA VAL A 158 1.79 -9.57 -1.82
C VAL A 158 1.69 -9.66 -0.30
N GLU A 159 0.78 -10.48 0.19
CA GLU A 159 0.66 -10.84 1.60
C GLU A 159 1.32 -12.21 1.83
N PHE A 160 2.12 -12.33 2.88
CA PHE A 160 2.76 -13.59 3.25
C PHE A 160 1.74 -14.58 3.81
N VAL A 161 1.96 -15.86 3.51
CA VAL A 161 1.10 -16.95 4.00
C VAL A 161 1.42 -17.29 5.47
N THR A 162 2.59 -16.90 5.96
CA THR A 162 3.06 -17.17 7.34
C THR A 162 3.43 -15.89 8.04
N ASP A 163 3.30 -15.85 9.37
CA ASP A 163 3.63 -14.69 10.23
C ASP A 163 5.14 -14.62 10.57
N GLU A 164 6.02 -15.03 9.67
CA GLU A 164 7.46 -14.91 9.87
C GLU A 164 7.94 -13.49 9.59
N ASP A 165 8.82 -12.94 10.45
CA ASP A 165 9.52 -11.68 10.16
C ASP A 165 10.58 -11.90 9.04
N PHE A 166 10.07 -12.04 7.83
CA PHE A 166 10.87 -12.29 6.63
C PHE A 166 11.86 -11.16 6.33
N TRP A 167 11.46 -9.94 6.64
CA TRP A 167 12.27 -8.74 6.40
C TRP A 167 13.20 -8.39 7.55
N GLU A 168 13.04 -9.00 8.73
CA GLU A 168 13.77 -8.68 9.97
C GLU A 168 13.56 -7.23 10.41
N MET A 169 12.33 -6.73 10.21
CA MET A 169 11.98 -5.35 10.53
C MET A 169 11.99 -5.07 12.03
N ALA A 170 11.66 -6.06 12.86
CA ALA A 170 11.65 -5.92 14.31
C ALA A 170 13.04 -5.57 14.88
N ALA A 171 14.11 -6.08 14.28
CA ALA A 171 15.48 -5.77 14.70
C ALA A 171 15.92 -4.36 14.30
N SER A 172 15.36 -3.79 13.21
CA SER A 172 15.74 -2.46 12.71
C SER A 172 15.14 -1.30 13.50
N VAL A 173 14.00 -1.52 14.15
CA VAL A 173 13.31 -0.50 14.97
C VAL A 173 13.94 -0.36 16.35
N ALA A 174 14.66 -1.38 16.81
CA ALA A 174 15.28 -1.42 18.14
C ALA A 174 16.69 -0.79 18.22
N ALA A 175 17.28 -0.32 17.11
CA ALA A 175 18.58 0.34 17.13
C ALA A 175 18.42 1.81 17.56
N PRO A 176 18.83 2.20 18.79
CA PRO A 176 18.81 3.61 19.17
C PRO A 176 19.82 4.36 18.30
N LEU A 177 19.37 5.49 17.75
CA LEU A 177 20.24 6.47 17.11
C LEU A 177 21.28 6.94 18.15
N LEU A 178 22.46 6.32 18.16
CA LEU A 178 23.58 6.82 18.94
C LEU A 178 23.95 8.20 18.39
N PRO A 179 24.01 9.24 19.23
CA PRO A 179 24.41 10.55 18.77
C PRO A 179 25.86 10.48 18.30
N SER A 180 26.08 10.85 17.04
CA SER A 180 27.41 11.01 16.45
C SER A 180 28.23 11.95 17.32
N LYS A 181 29.25 11.45 17.99
CA LYS A 181 30.28 12.27 18.66
C LYS A 181 31.03 13.06 17.57
N ARG A 182 30.73 14.35 17.43
CA ARG A 182 31.60 15.29 16.74
C ARG A 182 32.92 15.37 17.51
N ARG A 183 33.99 15.04 16.85
CA ARG A 183 35.34 15.50 17.23
C ARG A 183 35.65 16.79 16.50
#